data_7bf838604b8a999565b62ec78626f03e
#
_entry.id   7bf838604b8a999565b62ec78626f03e
#
_cell.length_a   1.000
_cell.length_b   1.000
_cell.length_c   1.000
_cell.angle_alpha   90.00
_cell.angle_beta   90.00
_cell.angle_gamma   90.00
#
_symmetry.space_group_name_H-M   'P 1'
#
loop_
_entity.id
_entity.type
_entity.pdbx_description
1 polymer ?
#
loop_
_entity_poly.entity_id
_entity_poly.type
_entity_poly.pdbx_seq_one_letter_code
_entity_poly.pdbx_strand_id
1 'polypeptide(L)'
;MSSTRDRISKATLSLLWVFAGIALIAIMWELTKVLGTLIDLPFNTSDQAMPHIWTMFAAFPLPEVRGSDTTVFEAVLAATTSSLMLALGGFVIGVAVGLLLAVVMQRFLFFERGLLPFVIASQTVPLIALAPLIVGI
;
A
#
# COMPACT_ATOMS: atom_id res chain seq x y z
N MET A 1 -1.24 17.92 -36.78
CA MET A 1 -2.55 17.58 -36.20
C MET A 1 -2.55 16.09 -35.83
N SER A 2 -1.92 15.70 -34.73
CA SER A 2 -2.02 14.34 -34.20
C SER A 2 -3.39 14.21 -33.57
N SER A 3 -4.19 13.43 -34.21
CA SER A 3 -5.62 13.32 -34.05
C SER A 3 -6.00 12.91 -32.62
N THR A 4 -7.03 13.51 -32.07
CA THR A 4 -7.72 13.13 -30.84
C THR A 4 -7.96 11.61 -30.79
N ARG A 5 -8.13 10.98 -31.94
CA ARG A 5 -8.25 9.53 -32.14
C ARG A 5 -7.00 8.76 -31.63
N ASP A 6 -5.80 9.23 -31.87
CA ASP A 6 -4.56 8.53 -31.44
C ASP A 6 -4.36 8.63 -29.92
N ARG A 7 -4.82 9.71 -29.29
CA ARG A 7 -4.79 9.87 -27.84
C ARG A 7 -5.81 8.95 -27.15
N ILE A 8 -7.01 8.85 -27.71
CA ILE A 8 -8.07 7.96 -27.21
C ILE A 8 -7.64 6.51 -27.36
N SER A 9 -7.06 6.13 -28.50
CA SER A 9 -6.55 4.78 -28.75
C SER A 9 -5.44 4.39 -27.75
N LYS A 10 -4.51 5.27 -27.47
CA LYS A 10 -3.45 5.03 -26.47
C LYS A 10 -3.99 4.93 -25.05
N ALA A 11 -4.95 5.76 -24.69
CA ALA A 11 -5.59 5.71 -23.38
C ALA A 11 -6.39 4.42 -23.19
N THR A 12 -7.15 3.99 -24.18
CA THR A 12 -7.89 2.72 -24.13
C THR A 12 -6.96 1.52 -24.07
N LEU A 13 -5.85 1.54 -24.82
CA LEU A 13 -4.85 0.48 -24.77
C LEU A 13 -4.17 0.42 -23.40
N SER A 14 -3.85 1.57 -22.81
CA SER A 14 -3.28 1.64 -21.44
C SER A 14 -4.25 1.07 -20.39
N LEU A 15 -5.53 1.40 -20.48
CA LEU A 15 -6.55 0.84 -19.61
C LEU A 15 -6.68 -0.68 -19.76
N LEU A 16 -6.65 -1.18 -20.99
CA LEU A 16 -6.68 -2.62 -21.23
C LEU A 16 -5.49 -3.34 -20.57
N TRP A 17 -4.29 -2.77 -20.64
CA TRP A 17 -3.13 -3.33 -19.95
C TRP A 17 -3.25 -3.33 -18.44
N VAL A 18 -3.85 -2.29 -17.85
CA VAL A 18 -4.14 -2.23 -16.42
C VAL A 18 -5.13 -3.32 -16.03
N PHE A 19 -6.25 -3.46 -16.75
CA PHE A 19 -7.21 -4.53 -16.49
C PHE A 19 -6.63 -5.93 -16.70
N ALA A 20 -5.82 -6.11 -17.72
CA ALA A 20 -5.11 -7.37 -17.95
C ALA A 20 -4.16 -7.71 -16.79
N GLY A 21 -3.45 -6.72 -16.26
CA GLY A 21 -2.58 -6.89 -15.08
C GLY A 21 -3.38 -7.27 -13.82
N ILE A 22 -4.49 -6.59 -13.56
CA ILE A 22 -5.38 -6.91 -12.44
C ILE A 22 -5.95 -8.34 -12.59
N ALA A 23 -6.43 -8.68 -13.79
CA ALA A 23 -6.94 -10.02 -14.07
C ALA A 23 -5.88 -11.10 -13.89
N LEU A 24 -4.65 -10.85 -14.32
CA LEU A 24 -3.53 -11.77 -14.13
C LEU A 24 -3.26 -12.01 -12.64
N ILE A 25 -3.21 -10.95 -11.84
CA ILE A 25 -3.01 -11.07 -10.37
C ILE A 25 -4.17 -11.86 -9.74
N ALA A 26 -5.40 -11.60 -10.14
CA ALA A 26 -6.57 -12.32 -9.64
C ALA A 26 -6.51 -13.82 -10.00
N ILE A 27 -6.14 -14.13 -11.24
CA ILE A 27 -5.96 -15.52 -11.69
C ILE A 27 -4.83 -16.20 -10.89
N MET A 28 -3.69 -15.54 -10.71
CA MET A 28 -2.59 -16.08 -9.92
C MET A 28 -3.00 -16.34 -8.48
N TRP A 29 -3.77 -15.44 -7.88
CA TRP A 29 -4.32 -15.63 -6.53
C TRP A 29 -5.17 -16.88 -6.43
N GLU A 30 -6.16 -17.04 -7.32
CA GLU A 30 -7.05 -18.21 -7.33
C GLU A 30 -6.30 -19.50 -7.67
N LEU A 31 -5.35 -19.47 -8.61
CA LEU A 31 -4.49 -20.63 -8.92
C LEU A 31 -3.66 -21.06 -7.72
N THR A 32 -3.05 -20.11 -7.00
CA THR A 32 -2.26 -20.43 -5.80
C THR A 32 -3.15 -21.07 -4.74
N LYS A 33 -4.36 -20.58 -4.57
CA LYS A 33 -5.33 -21.17 -3.65
C LYS A 33 -5.72 -22.61 -4.04
N VAL A 34 -6.05 -22.83 -5.31
CA VAL A 34 -6.37 -24.18 -5.81
C VAL A 34 -5.17 -25.13 -5.68
N LEU A 35 -3.97 -24.64 -6.02
CA LEU A 35 -2.76 -25.47 -5.83
C LEU A 35 -2.53 -25.81 -4.36
N GLY A 36 -2.81 -24.90 -3.43
CA GLY A 36 -2.68 -25.14 -2.00
C GLY A 36 -3.67 -26.18 -1.44
N THR A 37 -4.74 -26.50 -2.18
CA THR A 37 -5.63 -27.63 -1.84
C THR A 37 -5.14 -28.99 -2.39
N LEU A 38 -4.25 -28.95 -3.39
CA LEU A 38 -3.74 -30.13 -4.08
C LEU A 38 -2.33 -30.52 -3.61
N ILE A 39 -1.56 -29.57 -3.12
CA ILE A 39 -0.16 -29.73 -2.73
C ILE A 39 0.04 -29.02 -1.39
N ASP A 40 0.76 -29.67 -0.46
CA ASP A 40 1.16 -29.03 0.80
C ASP A 40 2.16 -27.89 0.51
N LEU A 41 1.63 -26.67 0.44
CA LEU A 41 2.46 -25.48 0.28
C LEU A 41 3.07 -25.05 1.64
N PRO A 42 4.25 -24.42 1.65
CA PRO A 42 4.92 -23.97 2.88
C PRO A 42 4.21 -22.81 3.59
N PHE A 43 3.06 -22.37 3.09
CA PHE A 43 2.23 -21.31 3.65
C PHE A 43 0.75 -21.70 3.67
N ASN A 44 -0.01 -21.09 4.57
CA ASN A 44 -1.42 -21.42 4.79
C ASN A 44 -2.29 -20.83 3.66
N THR A 45 -2.97 -21.69 2.91
CA THR A 45 -3.92 -21.32 1.84
C THR A 45 -5.39 -21.52 2.25
N SER A 46 -5.67 -21.74 3.57
CA SER A 46 -7.04 -21.86 4.07
C SER A 46 -7.86 -20.61 3.80
N ASP A 47 -9.19 -20.74 3.83
CA ASP A 47 -10.12 -19.62 3.62
C ASP A 47 -9.92 -18.45 4.62
N GLN A 48 -9.35 -18.73 5.79
CA GLN A 48 -9.04 -17.69 6.78
C GLN A 48 -7.82 -16.86 6.41
N ALA A 49 -6.81 -17.48 5.80
CA ALA A 49 -5.58 -16.80 5.42
C ALA A 49 -5.63 -16.26 3.99
N MET A 50 -6.30 -16.98 3.10
CA MET A 50 -6.37 -16.70 1.67
C MET A 50 -7.79 -16.98 1.13
N PRO A 51 -8.77 -16.11 1.43
CA PRO A 51 -10.14 -16.28 0.93
C PRO A 51 -10.21 -16.11 -0.59
N HIS A 52 -11.22 -16.70 -1.20
CA HIS A 52 -11.51 -16.47 -2.62
C HIS A 52 -11.91 -15.01 -2.88
N ILE A 53 -11.55 -14.47 -4.03
CA ILE A 53 -11.82 -13.06 -4.37
C ILE A 53 -13.32 -12.75 -4.30
N TRP A 54 -14.18 -13.64 -4.80
CA TRP A 54 -15.63 -13.43 -4.74
C TRP A 54 -16.18 -13.46 -3.31
N THR A 55 -15.59 -14.25 -2.40
CA THR A 55 -16.02 -14.26 -0.99
C THR A 55 -15.63 -12.99 -0.27
N MET A 56 -14.51 -12.36 -0.62
CA MET A 56 -14.14 -11.05 -0.11
C MET A 56 -15.19 -9.98 -0.48
N PHE A 57 -15.61 -9.95 -1.74
CA PHE A 57 -16.64 -9.00 -2.18
C PHE A 57 -18.02 -9.32 -1.56
N ALA A 58 -18.37 -10.59 -1.42
CA ALA A 58 -19.61 -11.00 -0.80
C ALA A 58 -19.65 -10.68 0.71
N ALA A 59 -18.49 -10.53 1.36
CA ALA A 59 -18.40 -10.16 2.76
C ALA A 59 -18.67 -8.67 3.03
N PHE A 60 -18.54 -7.79 2.04
CA PHE A 60 -18.68 -6.33 2.23
C PHE A 60 -20.00 -5.90 2.89
N PRO A 61 -21.18 -6.42 2.52
CA PRO A 61 -22.44 -6.06 3.16
C PRO A 61 -22.69 -6.77 4.48
N LEU A 62 -21.85 -7.73 4.88
CA LEU A 62 -22.02 -8.46 6.14
C LEU A 62 -21.56 -7.62 7.33
N PRO A 63 -22.11 -7.86 8.54
CA PRO A 63 -21.61 -7.25 9.77
C PRO A 63 -20.13 -7.59 9.99
N GLU A 64 -19.33 -6.62 10.43
CA GLU A 64 -17.90 -6.80 10.75
C GLU A 64 -17.69 -7.86 11.84
N VAL A 65 -18.53 -7.81 12.86
CA VAL A 65 -18.55 -8.76 13.98
C VAL A 65 -20.01 -9.14 14.26
N ARG A 66 -20.23 -10.35 14.78
CA ARG A 66 -21.59 -10.78 15.18
C ARG A 66 -22.21 -9.79 16.16
N GLY A 67 -23.36 -9.20 15.77
CA GLY A 67 -24.09 -8.23 16.59
C GLY A 67 -23.61 -6.78 16.43
N SER A 68 -22.73 -6.50 15.47
CA SER A 68 -22.36 -5.14 15.09
C SER A 68 -23.35 -4.60 14.05
N ASP A 69 -23.69 -3.31 14.19
CA ASP A 69 -24.48 -2.58 13.19
C ASP A 69 -23.61 -2.07 12.02
N THR A 70 -22.27 -2.12 12.18
CA THR A 70 -21.31 -1.72 11.14
C THR A 70 -21.01 -2.85 10.19
N THR A 71 -21.03 -2.56 8.89
CA THR A 71 -20.67 -3.52 7.85
C THR A 71 -19.16 -3.59 7.68
N VAL A 72 -18.66 -4.71 7.12
CA VAL A 72 -17.25 -4.87 6.75
C VAL A 72 -16.78 -3.72 5.84
N PHE A 73 -17.63 -3.29 4.91
CA PHE A 73 -17.29 -2.18 4.01
C PHE A 73 -17.08 -0.86 4.78
N GLU A 74 -17.97 -0.54 5.72
CA GLU A 74 -17.83 0.68 6.55
C GLU A 74 -16.59 0.62 7.42
N ALA A 75 -16.31 -0.53 8.02
CA ALA A 75 -15.10 -0.73 8.83
C ALA A 75 -13.82 -0.57 8.00
N VAL A 76 -13.76 -1.18 6.81
CA VAL A 76 -12.63 -1.03 5.89
C VAL A 76 -12.47 0.41 5.42
N LEU A 77 -13.57 1.10 5.11
CA LEU A 77 -13.53 2.49 4.68
C LEU A 77 -13.01 3.41 5.81
N ALA A 78 -13.50 3.19 7.04
CA ALA A 78 -13.05 3.95 8.22
C ALA A 78 -11.56 3.71 8.50
N ALA A 79 -11.10 2.45 8.48
CA ALA A 79 -9.70 2.09 8.67
C ALA A 79 -8.81 2.68 7.58
N THR A 80 -9.25 2.60 6.31
CA THR A 80 -8.53 3.18 5.16
C THR A 80 -8.42 4.69 5.29
N THR A 81 -9.50 5.36 5.65
CA THR A 81 -9.52 6.82 5.81
C THR A 81 -8.59 7.25 6.94
N SER A 82 -8.62 6.56 8.08
CA SER A 82 -7.73 6.82 9.21
C SER A 82 -6.26 6.64 8.83
N SER A 83 -5.93 5.54 8.15
CA SER A 83 -4.56 5.27 7.68
C SER A 83 -4.09 6.31 6.67
N LEU A 84 -4.97 6.70 5.75
CA LEU A 84 -4.66 7.73 4.75
C LEU A 84 -4.41 9.09 5.39
N MET A 85 -5.23 9.49 6.37
CA MET A 85 -5.05 10.75 7.09
C MET A 85 -3.75 10.80 7.88
N LEU A 86 -3.38 9.69 8.55
CA LEU A 86 -2.10 9.54 9.22
C LEU A 86 -0.93 9.61 8.24
N ALA A 87 -1.03 8.91 7.11
CA ALA A 87 0.00 8.92 6.07
C ALA A 87 0.18 10.31 5.45
N LEU A 88 -0.93 11.01 5.14
CA LEU A 88 -0.89 12.39 4.62
C LEU A 88 -0.29 13.36 5.64
N GLY A 89 -0.66 13.24 6.91
CA GLY A 89 -0.07 14.03 7.99
C GLY A 89 1.44 13.84 8.09
N GLY A 90 1.88 12.58 8.13
CA GLY A 90 3.30 12.24 8.13
C GLY A 90 4.04 12.73 6.88
N PHE A 91 3.41 12.61 5.71
CA PHE A 91 3.96 13.09 4.44
C PHE A 91 4.17 14.62 4.45
N VAL A 92 3.15 15.38 4.85
CA VAL A 92 3.23 16.86 4.91
C VAL A 92 4.34 17.30 5.87
N ILE A 93 4.40 16.71 7.07
CA ILE A 93 5.45 17.03 8.04
C ILE A 93 6.82 16.64 7.47
N GLY A 94 6.95 15.44 6.90
CA GLY A 94 8.20 14.96 6.31
C GLY A 94 8.71 15.85 5.18
N VAL A 95 7.80 16.28 4.28
CA VAL A 95 8.14 17.22 3.19
C VAL A 95 8.57 18.58 3.76
N ALA A 96 7.85 19.12 4.73
CA ALA A 96 8.17 20.42 5.33
C ALA A 96 9.55 20.38 6.01
N VAL A 97 9.81 19.37 6.82
CA VAL A 97 11.11 19.18 7.50
C VAL A 97 12.23 18.92 6.49
N GLY A 98 11.98 18.04 5.50
CA GLY A 98 12.96 17.72 4.47
C GLY A 98 13.35 18.93 3.63
N LEU A 99 12.37 19.76 3.20
CA LEU A 99 12.64 21.00 2.48
C LEU A 99 13.40 22.02 3.33
N LEU A 100 13.01 22.19 4.58
CA LEU A 100 13.70 23.08 5.50
C LEU A 100 15.17 22.66 5.69
N LEU A 101 15.42 21.38 5.94
CA LEU A 101 16.77 20.84 6.05
C LEU A 101 17.56 21.03 4.75
N ALA A 102 16.95 20.75 3.60
CA ALA A 102 17.60 20.94 2.31
C ALA A 102 18.04 22.38 2.08
N VAL A 103 17.15 23.35 2.37
CA VAL A 103 17.46 24.79 2.25
C VAL A 103 18.58 25.20 3.21
N VAL A 104 18.54 24.75 4.47
CA VAL A 104 19.58 25.06 5.47
C VAL A 104 20.93 24.46 5.06
N MET A 105 20.94 23.21 4.62
CA MET A 105 22.18 22.53 4.17
C MET A 105 22.74 23.23 2.92
N GLN A 106 21.91 23.62 1.98
CA GLN A 106 22.32 24.34 0.78
C GLN A 106 22.90 25.74 1.09
N ARG A 107 22.38 26.39 2.15
CA ARG A 107 22.84 27.75 2.54
C ARG A 107 24.11 27.75 3.38
N PHE A 108 24.34 26.70 4.19
CA PHE A 108 25.41 26.63 5.16
C PHE A 108 26.21 25.33 5.01
N LEU A 109 27.40 25.41 4.47
CA LEU A 109 28.31 24.28 4.24
C LEU A 109 28.63 23.46 5.52
N PHE A 110 28.58 24.14 6.68
CA PHE A 110 28.76 23.50 7.98
C PHE A 110 27.64 22.48 8.27
N PHE A 111 26.41 22.86 8.04
CA PHE A 111 25.25 21.98 8.21
C PHE A 111 25.25 20.85 7.19
N GLU A 112 25.63 21.10 5.95
CA GLU A 112 25.75 20.07 4.92
C GLU A 112 26.72 18.98 5.36
N ARG A 113 27.95 19.35 5.74
CA ARG A 113 28.98 18.39 6.16
C ARG A 113 28.65 17.69 7.47
N GLY A 114 27.95 18.33 8.39
CA GLY A 114 27.60 17.79 9.69
C GLY A 114 26.36 16.89 9.65
N LEU A 115 25.31 17.28 8.90
CA LEU A 115 24.03 16.58 8.89
C LEU A 115 23.92 15.50 7.82
N LEU A 116 24.62 15.66 6.69
CA LEU A 116 24.51 14.73 5.55
C LEU A 116 24.75 13.26 5.93
N PRO A 117 25.78 12.90 6.77
CA PRO A 117 25.97 11.51 7.19
C PRO A 117 24.76 10.94 7.96
N PHE A 118 24.14 11.75 8.80
CA PHE A 118 22.97 11.34 9.59
C PHE A 118 21.73 11.17 8.71
N VAL A 119 21.53 12.05 7.73
CA VAL A 119 20.44 11.93 6.74
C VAL A 119 20.60 10.66 5.92
N ILE A 120 21.82 10.36 5.45
CA ILE A 120 22.10 9.11 4.72
C ILE A 120 21.89 7.89 5.63
N ALA A 121 22.39 7.93 6.86
CA ALA A 121 22.23 6.85 7.82
C ALA A 121 20.76 6.58 8.14
N SER A 122 19.92 7.62 8.26
CA SER A 122 18.49 7.46 8.52
C SER A 122 17.74 6.73 7.41
N GLN A 123 18.19 6.84 6.16
CA GLN A 123 17.60 6.13 5.02
C GLN A 123 18.00 4.64 4.99
N THR A 124 19.11 4.27 5.63
CA THR A 124 19.58 2.87 5.64
C THR A 124 18.95 2.04 6.76
N VAL A 125 18.32 2.68 7.75
CA VAL A 125 17.61 1.98 8.82
C VAL A 125 16.27 1.45 8.26
N PRO A 126 16.09 0.12 8.14
CA PRO A 126 14.84 -0.43 7.64
C PRO A 126 13.72 -0.14 8.65
N LEU A 127 12.69 0.60 8.23
CA LEU A 127 11.51 0.93 9.05
C LEU A 127 10.86 -0.31 9.68
N ILE A 128 10.93 -1.45 8.97
CA ILE A 128 10.42 -2.74 9.46
C ILE A 128 11.16 -3.20 10.72
N ALA A 129 12.46 -2.89 10.85
CA ALA A 129 13.24 -3.24 12.05
C ALA A 129 12.87 -2.40 13.28
N LEU A 130 12.25 -1.23 13.06
CA LEU A 130 11.79 -0.35 14.15
C LEU A 130 10.38 -0.73 14.65
N ALA A 131 9.58 -1.44 13.85
CA ALA A 131 8.22 -1.81 14.21
C ALA A 131 8.13 -2.59 15.54
N PRO A 132 8.95 -3.61 15.82
CA PRO A 132 8.93 -4.32 17.11
C PRO A 132 9.34 -3.44 18.30
N LEU A 133 10.22 -2.45 18.07
CA LEU A 133 10.68 -1.51 19.10
C LEU A 133 9.59 -0.50 19.49
N ILE A 134 8.73 -0.13 18.54
CA ILE A 134 7.64 0.83 18.76
C ILE A 134 6.42 0.15 19.36
N VAL A 135 6.13 -1.09 18.98
CA VAL A 135 4.95 -1.86 19.43
C VAL A 135 5.25 -2.66 20.70
N GLY A 136 6.52 -2.95 20.99
CA GLY A 136 6.95 -3.73 22.16
C GLY A 136 7.18 -2.91 23.42
N ILE A 137 6.88 -1.62 23.41
CA ILE A 137 6.81 -0.73 24.57
C ILE A 137 5.35 -0.41 24.87
#